data_9f2656d7e37581149fea1a6d4299da98
#
_entry.id   9f2656d7e37581149fea1a6d4299da98
#
_cell.length_a   1.000
_cell.length_b   1.000
_cell.length_c   1.000
_cell.angle_alpha   90.00
_cell.angle_beta   90.00
_cell.angle_gamma   90.00
#
_symmetry.space_group_name_H-M   'P 1'
#
loop_
_entity.id
_entity.type
_entity.pdbx_description
1 polymer ?
#
loop_
_entity_poly.entity_id
_entity_poly.type
_entity_poly.pdbx_seq_one_letter_code
_entity_poly.pdbx_strand_id
1 'polypeptide(L)'
;MSADKSNQLVIREAIRKIALGRSMERVKMAPGGMSGVGTARMIHGYVAKVHDDPADSEFKEYGGTVDEGEYPDETASTEPIIHKGVLLSAATNNEGGFLIVPTLFSDVTIFMDAATKYAYIVNFSHVNIINLTAHTETTIGVTETEELDPDSDSSPDYDELEPTGNETSTKYTATTVTTSVKNDKDKEATVVMDAETITQTVDKSEVKQTADKVVQKVNSTTIALADNKVTLGDENATEPLVLGNEIAQLMLDFMTECSKIMTPTLMGTMTPVNFPNFISLSSKIQKFLSKTSYTK
;
A
#
# COMPACT_ATOMS: atom_id res chain seq x y z
N MET A 1 -17.19 28.27 33.24
CA MET A 1 -15.89 27.66 32.82
C MET A 1 -15.46 26.40 33.57
N SER A 2 -16.23 25.86 34.53
CA SER A 2 -15.83 24.67 35.33
C SER A 2 -16.42 23.34 34.87
N ALA A 3 -17.52 23.35 34.12
CA ALA A 3 -18.22 22.12 33.73
C ALA A 3 -17.56 21.40 32.52
N ASP A 4 -16.89 22.13 31.64
CA ASP A 4 -16.31 21.60 30.41
C ASP A 4 -15.02 20.78 30.67
N LYS A 5 -14.18 21.23 31.61
CA LYS A 5 -12.98 20.48 32.04
C LYS A 5 -13.31 19.14 32.70
N SER A 6 -14.45 19.07 33.40
CA SER A 6 -14.93 17.84 34.04
C SER A 6 -15.34 16.77 32.99
N ASN A 7 -15.99 17.20 31.91
CA ASN A 7 -16.45 16.29 30.85
C ASN A 7 -15.27 15.74 30.04
N GLN A 8 -14.27 16.54 29.73
CA GLN A 8 -13.06 16.09 29.02
C GLN A 8 -12.23 15.10 29.84
N LEU A 9 -12.14 15.32 31.16
CA LEU A 9 -11.46 14.38 32.06
C LEU A 9 -12.16 13.02 32.10
N VAL A 10 -13.49 13.01 32.10
CA VAL A 10 -14.30 11.79 32.13
C VAL A 10 -14.14 11.02 30.82
N ILE A 11 -14.12 11.70 29.67
CA ILE A 11 -13.91 11.09 28.35
C ILE A 11 -12.49 10.50 28.23
N ARG A 12 -11.46 11.23 28.67
CA ARG A 12 -10.07 10.72 28.67
C ARG A 12 -9.92 9.51 29.60
N GLU A 13 -10.57 9.52 30.75
CA GLU A 13 -10.53 8.40 31.67
C GLU A 13 -11.29 7.19 31.15
N ALA A 14 -12.40 7.40 30.44
CA ALA A 14 -13.13 6.34 29.74
C ALA A 14 -12.28 5.71 28.62
N ILE A 15 -11.66 6.52 27.76
CA ILE A 15 -10.75 6.06 26.71
C ILE A 15 -9.54 5.32 27.30
N ARG A 16 -8.97 5.80 28.40
CA ARG A 16 -7.86 5.14 29.07
C ARG A 16 -8.27 3.79 29.69
N LYS A 17 -9.47 3.71 30.25
CA LYS A 17 -10.04 2.45 30.78
C LYS A 17 -10.32 1.45 29.68
N ILE A 18 -10.82 1.90 28.53
CA ILE A 18 -10.99 1.09 27.31
C ILE A 18 -9.64 0.58 26.83
N ALA A 19 -8.64 1.46 26.68
CA ALA A 19 -7.30 1.11 26.21
C ALA A 19 -6.54 0.17 27.15
N LEU A 20 -6.86 0.18 28.44
CA LEU A 20 -6.22 -0.67 29.46
C LEU A 20 -6.98 -1.99 29.72
N GLY A 21 -8.03 -2.30 28.94
CA GLY A 21 -8.81 -3.55 29.07
C GLY A 21 -9.52 -3.70 30.43
N ARG A 22 -9.71 -2.62 31.16
CA ARG A 22 -10.49 -2.66 32.39
C ARG A 22 -11.97 -2.54 32.06
N SER A 23 -12.75 -3.51 32.49
CA SER A 23 -14.19 -3.59 32.27
C SER A 23 -14.85 -2.22 32.51
N MET A 24 -15.60 -1.77 31.52
CA MET A 24 -16.43 -0.58 31.67
C MET A 24 -17.47 -0.88 32.76
N GLU A 25 -17.31 -0.31 33.92
CA GLU A 25 -18.45 -0.15 34.83
C GLU A 25 -19.58 0.49 34.00
N ARG A 26 -20.76 -0.12 34.04
CA ARG A 26 -21.96 0.31 33.32
C ARG A 26 -22.04 1.83 33.33
N VAL A 27 -21.86 2.46 32.16
CA VAL A 27 -22.18 3.87 32.02
C VAL A 27 -23.69 3.97 32.15
N LYS A 28 -24.14 4.23 33.35
CA LYS A 28 -25.52 4.65 33.59
C LYS A 28 -25.66 6.01 32.89
N MET A 29 -26.21 6.02 31.72
CA MET A 29 -26.69 7.27 31.12
C MET A 29 -27.72 7.80 32.11
N ALA A 30 -27.43 8.97 32.69
CA ALA A 30 -28.35 9.63 33.60
C ALA A 30 -29.71 9.76 32.96
N PRO A 31 -30.81 9.50 33.70
CA PRO A 31 -32.16 9.66 33.18
C PRO A 31 -32.48 11.15 33.09
N GLY A 32 -32.01 11.78 32.00
CA GLY A 32 -32.39 13.14 31.59
C GLY A 32 -33.49 13.06 30.56
N GLY A 33 -34.71 12.95 31.00
CA GLY A 33 -35.89 13.47 30.39
C GLY A 33 -36.13 13.25 28.89
N MET A 34 -36.26 12.00 28.43
CA MET A 34 -37.11 11.68 27.32
C MET A 34 -37.94 10.44 27.69
N SER A 35 -39.17 10.70 28.04
CA SER A 35 -40.20 9.72 28.29
C SER A 35 -40.44 8.93 27.02
N GLY A 36 -40.15 7.62 27.05
CA GLY A 36 -40.88 6.66 26.24
C GLY A 36 -40.26 6.19 24.94
N VAL A 37 -38.98 5.88 24.86
CA VAL A 37 -38.47 5.02 23.76
C VAL A 37 -37.29 4.18 24.26
N GLY A 38 -37.30 2.92 23.89
CA GLY A 38 -36.46 1.81 24.18
C GLY A 38 -35.08 2.08 24.77
N THR A 39 -34.74 1.36 25.82
CA THR A 39 -33.41 1.41 26.43
C THR A 39 -32.39 0.75 25.53
N ALA A 40 -31.56 1.58 24.90
CA ALA A 40 -30.36 1.08 24.23
C ALA A 40 -29.41 0.49 25.27
N ARG A 41 -28.87 -0.71 25.00
CA ARG A 41 -27.93 -1.40 25.89
C ARG A 41 -26.61 -1.61 25.17
N MET A 42 -25.53 -1.37 25.86
CA MET A 42 -24.23 -1.86 25.46
C MET A 42 -23.92 -3.13 26.27
N ILE A 43 -23.57 -4.19 25.58
CA ILE A 43 -23.30 -5.51 26.15
C ILE A 43 -21.86 -5.85 25.78
N HIS A 44 -21.11 -6.36 26.75
CA HIS A 44 -19.75 -6.81 26.55
C HIS A 44 -19.70 -8.33 26.69
N GLY A 45 -19.13 -8.98 25.69
CA GLY A 45 -19.07 -10.42 25.62
C GLY A 45 -18.03 -10.90 24.64
N TYR A 46 -18.25 -12.06 24.05
CA TYR A 46 -17.35 -12.68 23.11
C TYR A 46 -18.10 -13.22 21.88
N VAL A 47 -17.42 -13.40 20.78
CA VAL A 47 -17.98 -14.04 19.57
C VAL A 47 -18.15 -15.52 19.81
N ALA A 48 -19.39 -15.97 19.95
CA ALA A 48 -19.71 -17.38 20.17
C ALA A 48 -19.77 -18.18 18.87
N LYS A 49 -20.20 -17.53 17.75
CA LYS A 49 -20.28 -18.14 16.42
C LYS A 49 -20.18 -17.08 15.34
N VAL A 50 -19.57 -17.43 14.22
CA VAL A 50 -19.57 -16.61 12.98
C VAL A 50 -20.39 -17.39 11.95
N HIS A 51 -21.38 -16.74 11.33
CA HIS A 51 -22.25 -17.37 10.32
C HIS A 51 -21.70 -17.07 8.91
N ASP A 52 -20.56 -17.71 8.56
CA ASP A 52 -19.85 -17.55 7.30
C ASP A 52 -19.86 -18.81 6.41
N ASP A 53 -20.32 -19.95 6.92
CA ASP A 53 -20.40 -21.21 6.19
C ASP A 53 -21.80 -21.41 5.58
N PRO A 54 -21.95 -21.38 4.24
CA PRO A 54 -23.24 -21.66 3.56
C PRO A 54 -23.79 -23.06 3.81
N ALA A 55 -22.97 -24.00 4.28
CA ALA A 55 -23.41 -25.35 4.61
C ALA A 55 -24.05 -25.45 6.01
N ASP A 56 -23.89 -24.43 6.84
CA ASP A 56 -24.52 -24.39 8.16
C ASP A 56 -26.04 -24.22 8.03
N SER A 57 -26.77 -24.99 8.80
CA SER A 57 -28.26 -24.93 8.84
C SER A 57 -28.79 -23.55 9.24
N GLU A 58 -28.07 -22.79 10.04
CA GLU A 58 -28.44 -21.46 10.50
C GLU A 58 -28.04 -20.35 9.51
N PHE A 59 -27.21 -20.66 8.49
CA PHE A 59 -26.75 -19.65 7.51
C PHE A 59 -27.89 -18.98 6.74
N LYS A 60 -28.98 -19.70 6.48
CA LYS A 60 -30.13 -19.13 5.77
C LYS A 60 -30.78 -17.97 6.53
N GLU A 61 -30.74 -18.01 7.86
CA GLU A 61 -31.36 -17.02 8.73
C GLU A 61 -30.36 -15.95 9.19
N TYR A 62 -29.13 -16.35 9.51
CA TYR A 62 -28.14 -15.51 10.16
C TYR A 62 -26.86 -15.27 9.31
N GLY A 63 -26.79 -15.74 8.07
CA GLY A 63 -25.60 -15.61 7.23
C GLY A 63 -25.10 -14.17 7.16
N GLY A 64 -23.78 -14.00 7.38
CA GLY A 64 -23.13 -12.69 7.41
C GLY A 64 -23.24 -11.95 8.74
N THR A 65 -23.70 -12.61 9.80
CA THR A 65 -23.78 -12.08 11.17
C THR A 65 -22.93 -12.92 12.12
N VAL A 66 -22.90 -12.53 13.39
CA VAL A 66 -22.28 -13.33 14.45
C VAL A 66 -23.24 -13.53 15.61
N ASP A 67 -22.99 -14.57 16.40
CA ASP A 67 -23.63 -14.72 17.71
C ASP A 67 -22.66 -14.24 18.77
N GLU A 68 -23.14 -13.41 19.68
CA GLU A 68 -22.39 -12.89 20.83
C GLU A 68 -22.86 -13.59 22.09
N GLY A 69 -21.90 -14.05 22.91
CA GLY A 69 -22.13 -14.59 24.25
C GLY A 69 -21.81 -13.54 25.31
N GLU A 70 -22.81 -13.11 26.08
CA GLU A 70 -22.62 -12.19 27.19
C GLU A 70 -21.78 -12.84 28.29
N TYR A 71 -20.78 -12.13 28.79
CA TYR A 71 -20.03 -12.61 29.99
C TYR A 71 -20.97 -12.66 31.19
N PRO A 72 -21.01 -13.82 31.90
CA PRO A 72 -21.90 -13.96 33.04
C PRO A 72 -21.49 -12.97 34.15
N ASP A 73 -22.48 -12.33 34.74
CA ASP A 73 -22.28 -11.56 35.97
C ASP A 73 -21.86 -12.54 37.07
N GLU A 74 -20.87 -12.20 37.92
CA GLU A 74 -20.36 -13.06 39.01
C GLU A 74 -21.47 -13.58 39.99
N THR A 75 -22.66 -13.01 39.88
CA THR A 75 -23.80 -13.33 40.74
C THR A 75 -24.95 -14.05 40.07
N ALA A 76 -24.89 -14.28 38.75
CA ALA A 76 -26.00 -14.83 37.98
C ALA A 76 -25.64 -16.10 37.23
N SER A 77 -26.64 -16.91 36.95
CA SER A 77 -26.73 -18.11 36.11
C SER A 77 -25.44 -18.64 35.45
N THR A 78 -25.24 -19.94 35.49
CA THR A 78 -24.09 -20.67 34.96
C THR A 78 -24.03 -20.73 33.43
N GLU A 79 -25.02 -20.28 32.70
CA GLU A 79 -25.03 -20.31 31.24
C GLU A 79 -24.97 -18.88 30.65
N PRO A 80 -24.08 -18.64 29.68
CA PRO A 80 -24.02 -17.34 29.00
C PRO A 80 -25.29 -17.08 28.19
N ILE A 81 -25.77 -15.85 28.21
CA ILE A 81 -26.86 -15.40 27.33
C ILE A 81 -26.26 -15.24 25.94
N ILE A 82 -26.88 -15.88 24.93
CA ILE A 82 -26.46 -15.79 23.55
C ILE A 82 -27.39 -14.84 22.77
N HIS A 83 -26.81 -13.80 22.19
CA HIS A 83 -27.47 -12.86 21.29
C HIS A 83 -27.18 -13.27 19.85
N LYS A 84 -28.21 -13.83 19.16
CA LYS A 84 -28.09 -14.33 17.80
C LYS A 84 -28.24 -13.23 16.74
N GLY A 85 -27.50 -13.36 15.65
CA GLY A 85 -27.67 -12.54 14.47
C GLY A 85 -27.23 -11.09 14.66
N VAL A 86 -26.15 -10.85 15.40
CA VAL A 86 -25.55 -9.53 15.60
C VAL A 86 -24.91 -9.07 14.29
N LEU A 87 -25.30 -7.89 13.80
CA LEU A 87 -24.84 -7.34 12.55
C LEU A 87 -23.37 -6.87 12.63
N LEU A 88 -22.64 -7.08 11.56
CA LEU A 88 -21.24 -6.64 11.42
C LEU A 88 -21.12 -5.21 10.87
N SER A 89 -22.17 -4.73 10.21
CA SER A 89 -22.22 -3.39 9.63
C SER A 89 -23.63 -2.79 9.79
N ALA A 90 -23.80 -1.52 9.41
CA ALA A 90 -25.10 -0.88 9.41
C ALA A 90 -26.09 -1.46 8.38
N ALA A 91 -25.59 -2.23 7.39
CA ALA A 91 -26.41 -2.89 6.39
C ALA A 91 -26.48 -4.41 6.66
N THR A 92 -27.65 -5.00 6.43
CA THR A 92 -27.89 -6.43 6.68
C THR A 92 -27.20 -7.36 5.69
N ASN A 93 -26.75 -6.83 4.53
CA ASN A 93 -26.15 -7.62 3.44
C ASN A 93 -24.62 -7.50 3.37
N ASN A 94 -24.00 -6.68 4.21
CA ASN A 94 -22.53 -6.45 4.23
C ASN A 94 -21.94 -6.03 2.87
N GLU A 95 -22.71 -5.46 1.95
CA GLU A 95 -22.28 -5.17 0.57
C GLU A 95 -21.42 -3.93 0.43
N GLY A 96 -21.20 -3.17 1.48
CA GLY A 96 -20.36 -1.98 1.38
C GLY A 96 -20.14 -1.28 2.70
N GLY A 97 -19.34 -0.21 2.65
CA GLY A 97 -18.99 0.58 3.81
C GLY A 97 -17.84 -0.01 4.62
N PHE A 98 -17.95 0.07 5.92
CA PHE A 98 -16.95 -0.42 6.86
C PHE A 98 -17.43 -1.73 7.49
N LEU A 99 -16.82 -2.83 7.06
CA LEU A 99 -17.14 -4.17 7.55
C LEU A 99 -15.93 -4.75 8.26
N ILE A 100 -16.13 -5.20 9.49
CA ILE A 100 -15.12 -5.94 10.26
C ILE A 100 -15.72 -7.27 10.71
N VAL A 101 -15.02 -8.36 10.38
CA VAL A 101 -15.38 -9.71 10.82
C VAL A 101 -14.45 -10.10 11.96
N PRO A 102 -14.93 -10.20 13.20
CA PRO A 102 -14.12 -10.62 14.33
C PRO A 102 -13.77 -12.10 14.26
N THR A 103 -12.72 -12.49 14.99
CA THR A 103 -12.39 -13.90 15.19
C THR A 103 -13.34 -14.55 16.19
N LEU A 104 -13.51 -15.86 16.08
CA LEU A 104 -14.20 -16.65 17.11
C LEU A 104 -13.51 -16.44 18.47
N PHE A 105 -14.31 -16.28 19.52
CA PHE A 105 -13.87 -15.97 20.90
C PHE A 105 -13.17 -14.62 21.08
N SER A 106 -13.22 -13.74 20.09
CA SER A 106 -12.80 -12.36 20.26
C SER A 106 -13.73 -11.63 21.23
N ASP A 107 -13.15 -10.84 22.14
CA ASP A 107 -13.96 -9.93 22.95
C ASP A 107 -14.61 -8.89 22.06
N VAL A 108 -15.90 -8.70 22.27
CA VAL A 108 -16.69 -7.73 21.51
C VAL A 108 -17.58 -6.93 22.44
N THR A 109 -17.94 -5.74 21.97
CA THR A 109 -19.00 -4.94 22.58
C THR A 109 -20.08 -4.76 21.52
N ILE A 110 -21.30 -5.14 21.85
CA ILE A 110 -22.45 -4.93 20.97
C ILE A 110 -23.32 -3.80 21.50
N PHE A 111 -23.93 -3.09 20.56
CA PHE A 111 -25.02 -2.16 20.84
C PHE A 111 -26.34 -2.85 20.48
N MET A 112 -27.27 -2.90 21.41
CA MET A 112 -28.59 -3.46 21.22
C MET A 112 -29.66 -2.40 21.46
N ASP A 113 -30.53 -2.21 20.49
CA ASP A 113 -31.76 -1.42 20.64
C ASP A 113 -32.91 -2.35 21.02
N ALA A 114 -33.37 -2.23 22.23
CA ALA A 114 -34.45 -3.06 22.77
C ALA A 114 -35.79 -2.83 22.05
N ALA A 115 -36.01 -1.67 21.41
CA ALA A 115 -37.25 -1.36 20.71
C ALA A 115 -37.32 -2.03 19.34
N THR A 116 -36.21 -2.02 18.59
CA THR A 116 -36.15 -2.59 17.23
C THR A 116 -35.56 -3.99 17.20
N LYS A 117 -35.00 -4.46 18.33
CA LYS A 117 -34.22 -5.72 18.43
C LYS A 117 -33.00 -5.76 17.51
N TYR A 118 -32.57 -4.63 16.98
CA TYR A 118 -31.31 -4.54 16.24
C TYR A 118 -30.14 -4.63 17.19
N ALA A 119 -29.18 -5.50 16.85
CA ALA A 119 -27.91 -5.59 17.54
C ALA A 119 -26.79 -5.49 16.51
N TYR A 120 -25.76 -4.71 16.80
CA TYR A 120 -24.57 -4.60 15.97
C TYR A 120 -23.31 -4.41 16.80
N ILE A 121 -22.18 -4.88 16.27
CA ILE A 121 -20.88 -4.77 16.93
C ILE A 121 -20.39 -3.33 16.83
N VAL A 122 -19.91 -2.79 17.96
CA VAL A 122 -19.30 -1.45 18.02
C VAL A 122 -17.80 -1.49 18.34
N ASN A 123 -17.32 -2.60 18.96
CA ASN A 123 -15.93 -2.76 19.29
C ASN A 123 -15.54 -4.25 19.27
N PHE A 124 -14.28 -4.53 18.95
CA PHE A 124 -13.73 -5.90 18.86
C PHE A 124 -12.25 -5.89 19.22
N SER A 125 -11.75 -6.97 19.85
CA SER A 125 -10.35 -7.11 20.24
C SER A 125 -9.50 -7.73 19.11
N HIS A 126 -10.04 -8.73 18.41
CA HIS A 126 -9.34 -9.45 17.34
C HIS A 126 -10.24 -9.62 16.12
N VAL A 127 -9.66 -9.44 14.94
CA VAL A 127 -10.39 -9.47 13.67
C VAL A 127 -9.74 -10.39 12.64
N ASN A 128 -10.57 -11.05 11.84
CA ASN A 128 -10.17 -11.86 10.71
C ASN A 128 -10.13 -11.07 9.41
N ILE A 129 -11.14 -10.21 9.19
CA ILE A 129 -11.30 -9.49 7.93
C ILE A 129 -11.65 -8.04 8.25
N ILE A 130 -10.99 -7.11 7.56
CA ILE A 130 -11.37 -5.71 7.48
C ILE A 130 -11.66 -5.41 6.01
N ASN A 131 -12.88 -5.03 5.70
CA ASN A 131 -13.28 -4.60 4.37
C ASN A 131 -13.77 -3.16 4.43
N LEU A 132 -13.11 -2.29 3.68
CA LEU A 132 -13.44 -0.88 3.56
C LEU A 132 -13.79 -0.57 2.11
N THR A 133 -15.06 -0.35 1.83
CA THR A 133 -15.56 -0.10 0.49
C THR A 133 -16.30 1.24 0.45
N ALA A 134 -15.82 2.14 -0.41
CA ALA A 134 -16.45 3.43 -0.65
C ALA A 134 -16.93 3.54 -2.10
N HIS A 135 -17.95 4.38 -2.35
CA HIS A 135 -18.50 4.56 -3.69
C HIS A 135 -17.62 5.39 -4.61
N THR A 136 -16.82 6.29 -4.07
CA THR A 136 -16.01 7.22 -4.87
C THR A 136 -14.53 6.99 -4.67
N GLU A 137 -14.07 7.09 -3.42
CA GLU A 137 -12.66 6.92 -3.08
C GLU A 137 -12.49 6.51 -1.62
N THR A 138 -11.36 5.86 -1.36
CA THR A 138 -10.86 5.57 -0.02
C THR A 138 -9.42 6.05 0.05
N THR A 139 -9.08 6.85 1.07
CA THR A 139 -7.72 7.28 1.35
C THR A 139 -7.30 6.78 2.72
N ILE A 140 -6.11 6.17 2.78
CA ILE A 140 -5.47 5.72 4.01
C ILE A 140 -4.10 6.39 4.06
N GLY A 141 -3.83 7.16 5.10
CA GLY A 141 -2.59 7.91 5.18
C GLY A 141 -2.28 8.42 6.57
N VAL A 142 -1.12 9.04 6.68
CA VAL A 142 -0.63 9.73 7.88
C VAL A 142 -0.13 11.10 7.44
N THR A 143 -0.61 12.14 8.10
CA THR A 143 -0.08 13.51 7.99
C THR A 143 0.56 13.84 9.32
N GLU A 144 1.84 14.20 9.30
CA GLU A 144 2.56 14.62 10.49
C GLU A 144 2.20 16.07 10.82
N THR A 145 1.90 16.32 12.09
CA THR A 145 1.68 17.67 12.62
C THR A 145 2.76 17.99 13.64
N GLU A 146 2.88 19.25 14.00
CA GLU A 146 3.74 19.66 15.11
C GLU A 146 3.39 18.91 16.39
N GLU A 147 4.41 18.64 17.21
CA GLU A 147 4.21 18.02 18.53
C GLU A 147 3.56 19.01 19.49
N LEU A 148 2.56 18.53 20.22
CA LEU A 148 1.97 19.27 21.30
C LEU A 148 2.93 19.32 22.49
N ASP A 149 3.24 20.50 22.99
CA ASP A 149 3.98 20.66 24.23
C ASP A 149 3.06 20.31 25.42
N PRO A 150 3.31 19.22 26.16
CA PRO A 150 2.47 18.82 27.29
C PRO A 150 2.57 19.78 28.48
N ASP A 151 3.61 20.60 28.54
CA ASP A 151 3.87 21.56 29.60
C ASP A 151 3.32 22.97 29.26
N SER A 152 2.72 23.14 28.08
CA SER A 152 2.08 24.38 27.68
C SER A 152 0.85 24.67 28.52
N ASP A 153 0.78 25.89 29.10
CA ASP A 153 -0.39 26.37 29.83
C ASP A 153 -1.63 26.60 28.96
N SER A 154 -1.49 26.58 27.64
CA SER A 154 -2.60 26.68 26.68
C SER A 154 -3.28 25.35 26.49
N SER A 155 -4.61 25.33 26.43
CA SER A 155 -5.35 24.14 25.98
C SER A 155 -4.96 23.84 24.54
N PRO A 156 -4.49 22.63 24.25
CA PRO A 156 -4.14 22.27 22.89
C PRO A 156 -5.39 22.35 21.99
N ASP A 157 -5.32 23.13 20.94
CA ASP A 157 -6.31 23.15 19.87
C ASP A 157 -5.72 22.38 18.71
N TYR A 158 -6.26 21.19 18.44
CA TYR A 158 -5.80 20.33 17.34
C TYR A 158 -6.08 20.97 15.97
N ASP A 159 -7.04 21.89 15.86
CA ASP A 159 -7.37 22.57 14.62
C ASP A 159 -6.33 23.67 14.26
N GLU A 160 -5.53 24.09 15.24
CA GLU A 160 -4.45 25.07 15.06
C GLU A 160 -3.07 24.45 14.79
N LEU A 161 -2.95 23.10 14.85
CA LEU A 161 -1.69 22.43 14.56
C LEU A 161 -1.35 22.51 13.08
N GLU A 162 -0.20 23.10 12.77
CA GLU A 162 0.30 23.18 11.41
C GLU A 162 0.90 21.83 10.97
N PRO A 163 0.60 21.35 9.75
CA PRO A 163 1.26 20.19 9.19
C PRO A 163 2.76 20.47 8.97
N THR A 164 3.62 19.53 9.33
CA THR A 164 5.08 19.64 9.11
C THR A 164 5.47 19.54 7.63
N GLY A 165 4.56 19.08 6.77
CA GLY A 165 4.78 18.81 5.36
C GLY A 165 5.12 17.35 5.06
N ASN A 166 5.36 16.54 6.10
CA ASN A 166 5.52 15.10 5.93
C ASN A 166 4.16 14.41 5.83
N GLU A 167 3.94 13.73 4.72
CA GLU A 167 2.67 13.03 4.45
C GLU A 167 2.93 11.72 3.72
N THR A 168 2.20 10.69 4.09
CA THR A 168 2.17 9.42 3.38
C THR A 168 0.72 9.00 3.21
N SER A 169 0.31 8.71 1.97
CA SER A 169 -1.06 8.28 1.70
C SER A 169 -1.15 7.25 0.59
N THR A 170 -2.17 6.41 0.66
CA THR A 170 -2.61 5.56 -0.44
C THR A 170 -4.08 5.82 -0.70
N LYS A 171 -4.37 6.24 -1.91
CA LYS A 171 -5.71 6.57 -2.40
C LYS A 171 -6.18 5.52 -3.39
N TYR A 172 -7.35 4.99 -3.15
CA TYR A 172 -8.05 4.05 -4.02
C TYR A 172 -9.25 4.75 -4.64
N THR A 173 -9.38 4.62 -5.95
CA THR A 173 -10.59 5.00 -6.70
C THR A 173 -11.11 3.80 -7.46
N ALA A 174 -12.22 3.92 -8.17
CA ALA A 174 -12.74 2.84 -9.01
C ALA A 174 -11.77 2.44 -10.15
N THR A 175 -10.83 3.29 -10.53
CA THR A 175 -9.97 3.08 -11.69
C THR A 175 -8.48 3.15 -11.38
N THR A 176 -8.08 3.70 -10.23
CA THR A 176 -6.68 3.94 -9.92
C THR A 176 -6.34 3.62 -8.46
N VAL A 177 -5.10 3.21 -8.25
CA VAL A 177 -4.44 3.23 -6.93
C VAL A 177 -3.28 4.20 -7.01
N THR A 178 -3.24 5.18 -6.11
CA THR A 178 -2.16 6.16 -6.00
C THR A 178 -1.56 6.10 -4.61
N THR A 179 -0.27 5.83 -4.54
CA THR A 179 0.50 5.95 -3.28
C THR A 179 1.42 7.15 -3.40
N SER A 180 1.44 8.02 -2.41
CA SER A 180 2.34 9.17 -2.36
C SER A 180 3.07 9.25 -1.02
N VAL A 181 4.30 9.75 -1.07
CA VAL A 181 5.12 10.10 0.08
C VAL A 181 5.68 11.49 -0.17
N LYS A 182 5.30 12.43 0.67
CA LYS A 182 5.76 13.83 0.61
C LYS A 182 6.59 14.13 1.85
N ASN A 183 7.59 14.99 1.72
CA ASN A 183 8.40 15.44 2.85
C ASN A 183 8.25 16.96 3.10
N ASP A 184 8.81 17.42 4.22
CA ASP A 184 8.85 18.81 4.66
C ASP A 184 9.49 19.81 3.66
N LYS A 185 10.17 19.31 2.62
CA LYS A 185 10.82 20.10 1.55
C LYS A 185 10.06 20.08 0.23
N ASP A 186 8.78 19.77 0.26
CA ASP A 186 7.91 19.65 -0.91
C ASP A 186 8.40 18.64 -1.97
N LYS A 187 9.21 17.66 -1.56
CA LYS A 187 9.60 16.57 -2.44
C LYS A 187 8.60 15.44 -2.31
N GLU A 188 8.17 14.94 -3.45
CA GLU A 188 7.17 13.91 -3.53
C GLU A 188 7.67 12.72 -4.36
N ALA A 189 7.37 11.53 -3.88
CA ALA A 189 7.48 10.29 -4.62
C ALA A 189 6.08 9.68 -4.77
N THR A 190 5.73 9.27 -5.99
CA THR A 190 4.41 8.70 -6.28
C THR A 190 4.50 7.37 -7.01
N VAL A 191 3.54 6.50 -6.73
CA VAL A 191 3.25 5.30 -7.54
C VAL A 191 1.78 5.35 -7.93
N VAL A 192 1.51 5.36 -9.22
CA VAL A 192 0.16 5.36 -9.76
C VAL A 192 -0.04 4.08 -10.57
N MET A 193 -1.08 3.34 -10.25
CA MET A 193 -1.50 2.14 -11.00
C MET A 193 -2.92 2.32 -11.50
N ASP A 194 -3.13 2.00 -12.75
CA ASP A 194 -4.44 1.82 -13.37
C ASP A 194 -4.48 0.48 -14.12
N ALA A 195 -5.55 0.21 -14.88
CA ALA A 195 -5.72 -1.06 -15.59
C ALA A 195 -4.69 -1.25 -16.73
N GLU A 196 -4.06 -0.20 -17.20
CA GLU A 196 -3.19 -0.21 -18.39
C GLU A 196 -1.74 0.13 -18.03
N THR A 197 -1.49 0.88 -16.94
CA THR A 197 -0.18 1.43 -16.64
C THR A 197 0.19 1.31 -15.16
N ILE A 198 1.50 1.21 -14.92
CA ILE A 198 2.13 1.47 -13.63
C ILE A 198 3.17 2.57 -13.84
N THR A 199 3.03 3.68 -13.13
CA THR A 199 3.95 4.81 -13.19
C THR A 199 4.52 5.09 -11.81
N GLN A 200 5.84 5.15 -11.70
CA GLN A 200 6.57 5.54 -10.49
C GLN A 200 7.32 6.84 -10.79
N THR A 201 7.16 7.85 -9.94
CA THR A 201 7.77 9.17 -10.14
C THR A 201 8.50 9.61 -8.89
N VAL A 202 9.70 10.10 -9.03
CA VAL A 202 10.48 10.76 -7.97
C VAL A 202 11.20 11.96 -8.58
N ASP A 203 10.71 13.17 -8.32
CA ASP A 203 11.20 14.42 -8.90
C ASP A 203 11.24 14.34 -10.45
N LYS A 204 12.43 14.27 -11.03
CA LYS A 204 12.66 14.20 -12.49
C LYS A 204 12.86 12.80 -13.03
N SER A 205 12.70 11.80 -12.18
CA SER A 205 12.85 10.38 -12.53
C SER A 205 11.48 9.75 -12.64
N GLU A 206 11.25 8.99 -13.70
CA GLU A 206 10.02 8.27 -13.96
C GLU A 206 10.33 6.85 -14.43
N VAL A 207 9.58 5.87 -13.93
CA VAL A 207 9.50 4.52 -14.51
C VAL A 207 8.05 4.27 -14.87
N LYS A 208 7.79 4.02 -16.14
CA LYS A 208 6.46 3.72 -16.66
C LYS A 208 6.44 2.34 -17.32
N GLN A 209 5.51 1.52 -16.87
CA GLN A 209 5.25 0.21 -17.44
C GLN A 209 3.86 0.17 -18.06
N THR A 210 3.77 -0.38 -19.26
CA THR A 210 2.53 -0.69 -19.97
C THR A 210 2.56 -2.17 -20.39
N ALA A 211 1.50 -2.66 -21.05
CA ALA A 211 1.48 -4.03 -21.57
C ALA A 211 2.63 -4.29 -22.57
N ASP A 212 3.02 -3.28 -23.35
CA ASP A 212 3.92 -3.45 -24.51
C ASP A 212 5.34 -2.92 -24.24
N LYS A 213 5.55 -2.08 -23.21
CA LYS A 213 6.87 -1.52 -22.95
C LYS A 213 7.10 -1.09 -21.51
N VAL A 214 8.37 -1.03 -21.15
CA VAL A 214 8.86 -0.38 -19.93
C VAL A 214 9.78 0.77 -20.32
N VAL A 215 9.53 1.95 -19.75
CA VAL A 215 10.32 3.18 -19.98
C VAL A 215 10.87 3.65 -18.65
N GLN A 216 12.17 3.88 -18.59
CA GLN A 216 12.85 4.55 -17.49
C GLN A 216 13.41 5.87 -17.99
N LYS A 217 13.07 6.96 -17.31
CA LYS A 217 13.44 8.31 -17.71
C LYS A 217 14.04 9.08 -16.55
N VAL A 218 15.11 9.79 -16.80
CA VAL A 218 15.71 10.76 -15.88
C VAL A 218 16.00 12.04 -16.67
N ASN A 219 15.29 13.12 -16.38
CA ASN A 219 15.29 14.34 -17.18
C ASN A 219 14.94 14.06 -18.66
N SER A 220 15.91 14.27 -19.57
CA SER A 220 15.76 14.02 -21.03
C SER A 220 16.31 12.66 -21.47
N THR A 221 16.96 11.92 -20.58
CA THR A 221 17.56 10.62 -20.92
C THR A 221 16.58 9.50 -20.63
N THR A 222 16.41 8.61 -21.60
CA THR A 222 15.44 7.52 -21.54
C THR A 222 16.09 6.18 -21.88
N ILE A 223 15.66 5.14 -21.16
CA ILE A 223 15.86 3.73 -21.55
C ILE A 223 14.47 3.14 -21.76
N ALA A 224 14.22 2.61 -22.94
CA ALA A 224 12.96 1.95 -23.23
C ALA A 224 13.17 0.51 -23.67
N LEU A 225 12.37 -0.39 -23.10
CA LEU A 225 12.28 -1.81 -23.45
C LEU A 225 10.92 -2.04 -24.07
N ALA A 226 10.89 -2.50 -25.30
CA ALA A 226 9.68 -2.91 -26.00
C ALA A 226 9.91 -4.28 -26.65
N ASP A 227 8.87 -4.85 -27.26
CA ASP A 227 9.02 -6.12 -27.97
C ASP A 227 10.14 -6.01 -29.03
N ASN A 228 11.15 -6.89 -28.89
CA ASN A 228 12.33 -6.99 -29.78
C ASN A 228 13.17 -5.70 -29.92
N LYS A 229 12.98 -4.67 -29.09
CA LYS A 229 13.70 -3.41 -29.19
C LYS A 229 14.11 -2.86 -27.82
N VAL A 230 15.36 -2.41 -27.74
CA VAL A 230 15.88 -1.59 -26.65
C VAL A 230 16.35 -0.26 -27.23
N THR A 231 15.90 0.86 -26.66
CA THR A 231 16.38 2.20 -27.03
C THR A 231 17.11 2.83 -25.87
N LEU A 232 18.18 3.54 -26.14
CA LEU A 232 19.02 4.24 -25.18
C LEU A 232 19.16 5.71 -25.58
N GLY A 233 18.98 6.60 -24.61
CA GLY A 233 19.10 8.04 -24.81
C GLY A 233 17.74 8.72 -25.09
N ASP A 234 16.97 8.20 -26.00
CA ASP A 234 15.63 8.68 -26.38
C ASP A 234 14.72 7.49 -26.77
N GLU A 235 13.42 7.60 -26.53
CA GLU A 235 12.44 6.55 -26.91
C GLU A 235 12.37 6.33 -28.44
N ASN A 236 12.64 7.37 -29.21
CA ASN A 236 12.60 7.35 -30.68
C ASN A 236 13.99 7.16 -31.30
N ALA A 237 14.99 6.75 -30.50
CA ALA A 237 16.32 6.50 -31.02
C ALA A 237 16.28 5.50 -32.18
N THR A 238 16.87 5.89 -33.31
CA THR A 238 16.90 5.12 -34.57
C THR A 238 18.30 4.62 -34.94
N GLU A 239 19.32 5.20 -34.30
CA GLU A 239 20.71 4.78 -34.57
C GLU A 239 20.93 3.36 -34.02
N PRO A 240 21.33 2.38 -34.83
CA PRO A 240 21.54 1.03 -34.35
C PRO A 240 22.78 0.96 -33.45
N LEU A 241 22.65 0.19 -32.37
CA LEU A 241 23.82 -0.16 -31.54
C LEU A 241 24.74 -1.08 -32.33
N VAL A 242 26.03 -0.80 -32.27
CA VAL A 242 27.03 -1.66 -32.88
C VAL A 242 27.15 -2.98 -32.10
N LEU A 243 27.00 -4.09 -32.81
CA LEU A 243 27.25 -5.42 -32.24
C LEU A 243 28.75 -5.60 -32.07
N GLY A 244 29.18 -5.73 -30.81
CA GLY A 244 30.59 -5.77 -30.48
C GLY A 244 31.36 -6.91 -31.17
N ASN A 245 30.79 -8.10 -31.28
CA ASN A 245 31.39 -9.22 -31.95
C ASN A 245 31.50 -9.00 -33.49
N GLU A 246 30.48 -8.41 -34.07
CA GLU A 246 30.46 -8.14 -35.53
C GLU A 246 31.52 -7.10 -35.91
N ILE A 247 31.63 -6.01 -35.17
CA ILE A 247 32.69 -5.02 -35.41
C ILE A 247 34.06 -5.58 -35.14
N ALA A 248 34.21 -6.41 -34.07
CA ALA A 248 35.50 -7.08 -33.78
C ALA A 248 35.91 -7.99 -34.95
N GLN A 249 34.99 -8.76 -35.51
CA GLN A 249 35.25 -9.61 -36.66
C GLN A 249 35.58 -8.78 -37.93
N LEU A 250 34.81 -7.73 -38.21
CA LEU A 250 35.07 -6.83 -39.33
C LEU A 250 36.48 -6.20 -39.24
N MET A 251 36.90 -5.79 -38.05
CA MET A 251 38.21 -5.25 -37.81
C MET A 251 39.33 -6.31 -38.00
N LEU A 252 39.06 -7.56 -37.53
CA LEU A 252 40.02 -8.66 -37.74
C LEU A 252 40.18 -8.96 -39.24
N ASP A 253 39.07 -9.01 -39.98
CA ASP A 253 39.10 -9.24 -41.43
C ASP A 253 39.82 -8.11 -42.13
N PHE A 254 39.55 -6.85 -41.80
CA PHE A 254 40.22 -5.69 -42.31
C PHE A 254 41.75 -5.75 -42.03
N MET A 255 42.18 -6.07 -40.84
CA MET A 255 43.59 -6.22 -40.51
C MET A 255 44.24 -7.39 -41.27
N THR A 256 43.48 -8.48 -41.48
CA THR A 256 43.96 -9.62 -42.24
C THR A 256 44.17 -9.25 -43.71
N GLU A 257 43.24 -8.50 -44.32
CA GLU A 257 43.46 -8.01 -45.69
C GLU A 257 44.60 -7.01 -45.80
N CYS A 258 44.73 -6.08 -44.83
CA CYS A 258 45.91 -5.19 -44.78
C CYS A 258 47.23 -5.94 -44.70
N SER A 259 47.26 -7.09 -43.99
CA SER A 259 48.46 -7.92 -43.90
C SER A 259 48.90 -8.60 -45.20
N LYS A 260 47.94 -8.75 -46.15
CA LYS A 260 48.22 -9.30 -47.46
C LYS A 260 48.79 -8.30 -48.46
N ILE A 261 48.83 -7.02 -48.12
CA ILE A 261 49.37 -5.97 -48.99
C ILE A 261 50.88 -6.24 -49.19
N MET A 262 51.25 -6.33 -50.47
CA MET A 262 52.64 -6.50 -50.88
C MET A 262 53.14 -5.20 -51.52
N THR A 263 54.32 -4.75 -51.07
CA THR A 263 54.94 -3.54 -51.64
C THR A 263 55.98 -3.94 -52.66
N PRO A 264 55.87 -3.49 -53.91
CA PRO A 264 56.89 -3.72 -54.92
C PRO A 264 58.16 -2.94 -54.54
N THR A 265 59.28 -3.62 -54.51
CA THR A 265 60.62 -3.01 -54.28
C THR A 265 61.58 -3.41 -55.40
N LEU A 266 62.72 -2.78 -55.50
CA LEU A 266 63.77 -3.13 -56.47
C LEU A 266 64.30 -4.57 -56.32
N MET A 267 64.07 -5.18 -55.11
CA MET A 267 64.46 -6.57 -54.82
C MET A 267 63.31 -7.58 -54.86
N GLY A 268 62.17 -7.19 -55.41
CA GLY A 268 60.96 -8.00 -55.46
C GLY A 268 59.83 -7.48 -54.57
N THR A 269 58.74 -8.23 -54.47
CA THR A 269 57.61 -7.85 -53.58
C THR A 269 57.90 -8.27 -52.15
N MET A 270 57.72 -7.33 -51.20
CA MET A 270 57.95 -7.54 -49.77
C MET A 270 56.72 -7.14 -48.95
N THR A 271 56.56 -7.77 -47.78
CA THR A 271 55.58 -7.34 -46.80
C THR A 271 55.88 -5.96 -46.23
N PRO A 272 54.88 -5.14 -45.89
CA PRO A 272 55.13 -3.84 -45.28
C PRO A 272 55.94 -3.95 -43.98
N VAL A 273 56.76 -2.95 -43.69
CA VAL A 273 57.60 -2.92 -42.48
C VAL A 273 56.79 -2.95 -41.21
N ASN A 274 55.55 -2.45 -41.24
CA ASN A 274 54.61 -2.42 -40.11
C ASN A 274 53.73 -3.68 -39.99
N PHE A 275 53.94 -4.74 -40.79
CA PHE A 275 53.22 -6.00 -40.74
C PHE A 275 53.14 -6.60 -39.31
N PRO A 276 54.18 -6.62 -38.45
CA PRO A 276 54.13 -7.11 -37.08
C PRO A 276 53.13 -6.31 -36.21
N ASN A 277 52.92 -5.02 -36.54
CA ASN A 277 52.00 -4.17 -35.80
C ASN A 277 50.56 -4.61 -36.04
N PHE A 278 50.18 -5.02 -37.25
CA PHE A 278 48.81 -5.53 -37.53
C PHE A 278 48.55 -6.80 -36.75
N ILE A 279 49.50 -7.72 -36.61
CA ILE A 279 49.33 -8.93 -35.81
C ILE A 279 49.17 -8.56 -34.33
N SER A 280 49.94 -7.61 -33.84
CA SER A 280 49.82 -7.13 -32.44
C SER A 280 48.48 -6.47 -32.15
N LEU A 281 47.94 -5.69 -33.11
CA LEU A 281 46.64 -5.05 -33.00
C LEU A 281 45.50 -6.07 -33.05
N SER A 282 45.58 -7.05 -33.93
CA SER A 282 44.57 -8.15 -34.05
C SER A 282 44.42 -8.87 -32.70
N SER A 283 45.50 -9.12 -31.96
CA SER A 283 45.45 -9.76 -30.66
C SER A 283 44.79 -8.92 -29.55
N LYS A 284 44.60 -7.61 -29.78
CA LYS A 284 43.97 -6.69 -28.82
C LYS A 284 42.46 -6.48 -29.06
N ILE A 285 41.95 -6.84 -30.23
CA ILE A 285 40.56 -6.56 -30.61
C ILE A 285 39.57 -7.16 -29.61
N GLN A 286 39.80 -8.37 -29.17
CA GLN A 286 38.91 -9.02 -28.17
C GLN A 286 38.93 -8.32 -26.79
N LYS A 287 39.90 -7.44 -26.52
CA LYS A 287 40.00 -6.78 -25.21
C LYS A 287 39.04 -5.60 -25.05
N PHE A 288 38.52 -5.02 -26.14
CA PHE A 288 37.59 -3.90 -26.03
C PHE A 288 36.15 -4.34 -25.92
N LEU A 289 35.84 -5.62 -26.11
CA LEU A 289 34.51 -6.15 -25.91
C LEU A 289 34.15 -6.15 -24.41
N SER A 290 32.98 -5.69 -24.06
CA SER A 290 32.49 -5.73 -22.71
C SER A 290 32.34 -7.17 -22.23
N LYS A 291 32.72 -7.42 -20.98
CA LYS A 291 32.50 -8.71 -20.30
C LYS A 291 31.24 -8.73 -19.45
N THR A 292 30.60 -7.57 -19.28
CA THR A 292 29.46 -7.40 -18.37
C THR A 292 28.20 -6.85 -19.05
N SER A 293 28.34 -6.25 -20.25
CA SER A 293 27.22 -5.67 -20.99
C SER A 293 27.07 -6.37 -22.33
N TYR A 294 25.90 -6.94 -22.56
CA TYR A 294 25.59 -7.69 -23.78
C TYR A 294 24.34 -7.07 -24.43
N THR A 295 24.36 -7.02 -25.77
CA THR A 295 23.18 -6.72 -26.61
C THR A 295 22.89 -7.93 -27.47
N LYS A 296 21.64 -8.15 -27.77
CA LYS A 296 21.23 -9.23 -28.65
C LYS A 296 21.20 -8.75 -30.11
#